data_335ed7d056b982fe574e6dec06200b1a
#
_entry.id   335ed7d056b982fe574e6dec06200b1a
#
_cell.length_a   1.000
_cell.length_b   1.000
_cell.length_c   1.000
_cell.angle_alpha   90.00
_cell.angle_beta   90.00
_cell.angle_gamma   90.00
#
_symmetry.space_group_name_H-M   'P 1'
#
loop_
_entity.id
_entity.type
_entity.pdbx_description
1 polymer ?
#
loop_
_entity_poly.entity_id
_entity_poly.type
_entity_poly.pdbx_seq_one_letter_code
_entity_poly.pdbx_strand_id
1 'polypeptide(L)'
;MNEWIRHSDAKAGVPLSFTGVMATTTFNLAKDFAPRTALFDTLVVMVCFLLLITGAMCGWTLTPRVKDKDADRDTINRLFFASIDRNFRGKRQEYSEVLHTLTSDPVELTKDLADQIHVNARIATVKATAAKWAIRCALATGAAIAVLALVVGITNS
;
A
#
# COMPACT_ATOMS: atom_id res chain seq x y z
N MET A 1 -16.96 -1.64 -4.86
CA MET A 1 -15.55 -1.96 -5.21
C MET A 1 -14.56 -0.91 -4.72
N ASN A 2 -14.83 0.39 -4.85
CA ASN A 2 -13.98 1.46 -4.32
C ASN A 2 -13.78 1.39 -2.79
N GLU A 3 -14.73 0.87 -2.04
CA GLU A 3 -14.63 0.71 -0.59
C GLU A 3 -13.54 -0.27 -0.17
N TRP A 4 -13.33 -1.37 -0.88
CA TRP A 4 -12.26 -2.33 -0.60
C TRP A 4 -10.87 -1.73 -0.81
N ILE A 5 -10.71 -0.90 -1.85
CA ILE A 5 -9.46 -0.17 -2.10
C ILE A 5 -9.20 0.84 -1.00
N ARG A 6 -10.20 1.67 -0.65
CA ARG A 6 -10.14 2.60 0.48
C ARG A 6 -9.84 1.92 1.81
N HIS A 7 -10.42 0.74 2.04
CA HIS A 7 -10.19 -0.04 3.25
C HIS A 7 -8.76 -0.56 3.34
N SER A 8 -8.17 -0.96 2.21
CA SER A 8 -6.76 -1.36 2.15
C SER A 8 -5.82 -0.18 2.37
N ASP A 9 -6.15 0.99 1.82
CA ASP A 9 -5.37 2.22 2.02
C ASP A 9 -5.44 2.68 3.48
N ALA A 10 -6.62 2.65 4.11
CA ALA A 10 -6.79 2.94 5.54
C ALA A 10 -6.00 1.96 6.43
N LYS A 11 -6.01 0.67 6.09
CA LYS A 11 -5.21 -0.35 6.81
C LYS A 11 -3.71 -0.16 6.67
N ALA A 12 -3.22 0.47 5.61
CA ALA A 12 -1.81 0.80 5.45
C ALA A 12 -1.42 2.10 6.18
N GLY A 13 -2.36 3.03 6.34
CA GLY A 13 -2.16 4.29 7.05
C GLY A 13 -1.82 4.09 8.53
N VAL A 14 -2.46 3.14 9.20
CA VAL A 14 -2.21 2.83 10.61
C VAL A 14 -0.76 2.36 10.84
N PRO A 15 -0.23 1.32 10.18
CA PRO A 15 1.17 0.93 10.32
C PRO A 15 2.15 2.05 9.99
N LEU A 16 1.84 2.89 9.00
CA LEU A 16 2.70 4.02 8.64
C LEU A 16 2.81 5.03 9.79
N SER A 17 1.71 5.38 10.44
CA SER A 17 1.73 6.26 11.61
C SER A 17 2.51 5.66 12.77
N PHE A 18 2.32 4.36 13.04
CA PHE A 18 3.09 3.64 14.05
C PHE A 18 4.59 3.58 13.72
N THR A 19 4.97 3.51 12.46
CA THR A 19 6.38 3.51 12.04
C THR A 19 7.12 4.75 12.55
N GLY A 20 6.50 5.92 12.50
CA GLY A 20 7.06 7.16 13.04
C GLY A 20 7.28 7.10 14.55
N VAL A 21 6.28 6.63 15.30
CA VAL A 21 6.38 6.47 16.77
C VAL A 21 7.46 5.45 17.12
N MET A 22 7.50 4.31 16.45
CA MET A 22 8.50 3.27 16.66
C MET A 22 9.93 3.77 16.37
N ALA A 23 10.11 4.56 15.30
CA ALA A 23 11.41 5.17 14.98
C ALA A 23 11.88 6.10 16.10
N THR A 24 11.00 6.97 16.59
CA THR A 24 11.31 7.87 17.71
C THR A 24 11.64 7.09 18.99
N THR A 25 10.87 6.05 19.29
CA THR A 25 11.14 5.18 20.45
C THR A 25 12.49 4.50 20.33
N THR A 26 12.82 3.94 19.18
CA THR A 26 14.11 3.30 18.91
C THR A 26 15.26 4.28 19.07
N PHE A 27 15.12 5.50 18.52
CA PHE A 27 16.12 6.57 18.68
C PHE A 27 16.32 6.93 20.16
N ASN A 28 15.24 7.10 20.92
CA ASN A 28 15.32 7.43 22.34
C ASN A 28 15.97 6.32 23.18
N LEU A 29 15.71 5.05 22.85
CA LEU A 29 16.35 3.91 23.52
C LEU A 29 17.85 3.80 23.17
N ALA A 30 18.23 4.19 21.95
CA ALA A 30 19.58 4.00 21.44
C ALA A 30 20.53 5.17 21.76
N LYS A 31 20.03 6.41 21.88
CA LYS A 31 20.86 7.62 22.02
C LYS A 31 21.65 7.68 23.32
N ASP A 32 21.03 7.25 24.44
CA ASP A 32 21.57 7.41 25.81
C ASP A 32 22.12 6.09 26.37
N PHE A 33 22.11 5.01 25.59
CA PHE A 33 22.55 3.70 26.05
C PHE A 33 24.08 3.55 25.97
N ALA A 34 24.70 3.42 27.12
CA ALA A 34 26.12 3.06 27.28
C ALA A 34 26.20 2.06 28.47
N PRO A 35 26.80 0.86 28.30
CA PRO A 35 27.79 0.47 27.29
C PRO A 35 27.19 -0.14 26.04
N ARG A 36 27.73 0.20 24.86
CA ARG A 36 27.33 -0.41 23.58
C ARG A 36 27.91 -1.82 23.47
N THR A 37 27.02 -2.80 23.34
CA THR A 37 27.38 -4.19 23.09
C THR A 37 27.07 -4.55 21.64
N ALA A 38 27.81 -5.52 21.06
CA ALA A 38 27.55 -5.98 19.70
C ALA A 38 26.11 -6.50 19.52
N LEU A 39 25.53 -7.10 20.58
CA LEU A 39 24.14 -7.56 20.58
C LEU A 39 23.17 -6.38 20.48
N PHE A 40 23.40 -5.31 21.25
CA PHE A 40 22.58 -4.11 21.23
C PHE A 40 22.62 -3.45 19.84
N ASP A 41 23.80 -3.23 19.29
CA ASP A 41 23.96 -2.62 17.96
C ASP A 41 23.28 -3.47 16.87
N THR A 42 23.39 -4.79 16.94
CA THR A 42 22.70 -5.70 16.01
C THR A 42 21.18 -5.57 16.11
N LEU A 43 20.63 -5.50 17.33
CA LEU A 43 19.19 -5.30 17.54
C LEU A 43 18.70 -3.96 16.97
N VAL A 44 19.45 -2.88 17.21
CA VAL A 44 19.12 -1.55 16.68
C VAL A 44 19.10 -1.56 15.16
N VAL A 45 20.13 -2.12 14.52
CA VAL A 45 20.21 -2.26 13.05
C VAL A 45 19.02 -3.09 12.52
N MET A 46 18.70 -4.21 13.18
CA MET A 46 17.56 -5.05 12.80
C MET A 46 16.24 -4.28 12.88
N VAL A 47 16.01 -3.52 13.96
CA VAL A 47 14.81 -2.68 14.12
C VAL A 47 14.75 -1.61 13.02
N CYS A 48 15.83 -0.92 12.74
CA CYS A 48 15.89 0.07 11.67
C CYS A 48 15.56 -0.54 10.30
N PHE A 49 16.07 -1.72 10.01
CA PHE A 49 15.77 -2.45 8.78
C PHE A 49 14.29 -2.81 8.67
N LEU A 50 13.69 -3.33 9.74
CA LEU A 50 12.26 -3.65 9.80
C LEU A 50 11.38 -2.39 9.63
N LEU A 51 11.78 -1.25 10.22
CA LEU A 51 11.10 0.04 10.04
C LEU A 51 11.11 0.49 8.57
N LEU A 52 12.25 0.38 7.90
CA LEU A 52 12.38 0.71 6.47
C LEU A 52 11.49 -0.18 5.60
N ILE A 53 11.46 -1.50 5.86
CA ILE A 53 10.59 -2.44 5.13
C ILE A 53 9.12 -2.07 5.37
N THR A 54 8.72 -1.80 6.61
CA THR A 54 7.35 -1.44 6.95
C THR A 54 6.93 -0.16 6.22
N GLY A 55 7.76 0.89 6.25
CA GLY A 55 7.52 2.13 5.54
C GLY A 55 7.42 1.94 4.02
N ALA A 56 8.31 1.14 3.43
CA ALA A 56 8.30 0.82 2.02
C ALA A 56 7.01 0.07 1.61
N MET A 57 6.56 -0.91 2.40
CA MET A 57 5.32 -1.66 2.15
C MET A 57 4.08 -0.76 2.27
N CYS A 58 4.06 0.14 3.25
CA CYS A 58 2.99 1.13 3.39
C CYS A 58 2.96 2.08 2.19
N GLY A 59 4.10 2.65 1.79
CA GLY A 59 4.24 3.50 0.62
C GLY A 59 3.79 2.80 -0.67
N TRP A 60 4.19 1.54 -0.82
CA TRP A 60 3.76 0.71 -1.95
C TRP A 60 2.23 0.52 -2.01
N THR A 61 1.58 0.32 -0.86
CA THR A 61 0.12 0.16 -0.76
C THR A 61 -0.60 1.46 -1.09
N LEU A 62 -0.08 2.60 -0.61
CA LEU A 62 -0.68 3.91 -0.79
C LEU A 62 -0.47 4.48 -2.20
N THR A 63 0.54 4.00 -2.94
CA THR A 63 0.83 4.47 -4.29
C THR A 63 -0.34 4.14 -5.24
N PRO A 64 -0.91 5.15 -5.94
CA PRO A 64 -1.98 4.93 -6.90
C PRO A 64 -1.52 4.02 -8.04
N ARG A 65 -2.32 2.98 -8.33
CA ARG A 65 -2.06 2.08 -9.46
C ARG A 65 -3.04 2.38 -10.57
N VAL A 66 -2.54 3.00 -11.62
CA VAL A 66 -3.34 3.47 -12.77
C VAL A 66 -3.10 2.61 -14.01
N LYS A 67 -2.05 1.76 -14.00
CA LYS A 67 -1.70 0.95 -15.18
C LYS A 67 -2.25 -0.46 -15.05
N ASP A 68 -3.10 -0.84 -15.99
CA ASP A 68 -3.36 -2.23 -16.30
C ASP A 68 -2.19 -2.75 -17.17
N LYS A 69 -1.45 -3.72 -16.64
CA LYS A 69 -0.32 -4.33 -17.36
C LYS A 69 -0.75 -5.37 -18.39
N ASP A 70 -1.97 -5.86 -18.25
CA ASP A 70 -2.51 -6.93 -19.07
C ASP A 70 -3.59 -6.43 -20.05
N ALA A 71 -3.92 -5.12 -20.01
CA ALA A 71 -4.79 -4.54 -21.03
C ALA A 71 -4.05 -4.56 -22.37
N ASP A 72 -4.66 -5.25 -23.31
CA ASP A 72 -4.24 -5.20 -24.71
C ASP A 72 -4.18 -3.73 -25.13
N ARG A 73 -3.06 -3.30 -25.70
CA ARG A 73 -2.82 -1.88 -26.03
C ARG A 73 -3.89 -1.29 -26.95
N ASP A 74 -4.55 -2.15 -27.69
CA ASP A 74 -5.55 -1.79 -28.69
C ASP A 74 -7.00 -1.85 -28.16
N THR A 75 -7.23 -2.41 -26.97
CA THR A 75 -8.56 -2.49 -26.37
C THR A 75 -8.77 -1.35 -25.38
N ILE A 76 -9.58 -0.37 -25.76
CA ILE A 76 -9.97 0.75 -24.89
C ILE A 76 -11.14 0.29 -24.02
N ASN A 77 -10.88 0.07 -22.71
CA ASN A 77 -11.99 -0.11 -21.77
C ASN A 77 -12.67 1.27 -21.52
N ARG A 78 -13.89 1.42 -22.04
CA ARG A 78 -14.67 2.68 -22.03
C ARG A 78 -15.18 3.05 -20.63
N LEU A 79 -15.14 2.14 -19.67
CA LEU A 79 -15.60 2.34 -18.29
C LEU A 79 -14.45 2.50 -17.28
N PHE A 80 -13.20 2.26 -17.69
CA PHE A 80 -12.06 2.39 -16.81
C PHE A 80 -11.55 3.84 -16.75
N PHE A 81 -11.51 4.42 -15.55
CA PHE A 81 -11.20 5.84 -15.35
C PHE A 81 -9.90 6.33 -16.01
N ALA A 82 -8.85 5.50 -16.03
CA ALA A 82 -7.59 5.87 -16.65
C ALA A 82 -7.67 5.88 -18.18
N SER A 83 -8.48 5.00 -18.79
CA SER A 83 -8.77 5.01 -20.22
C SER A 83 -9.61 6.23 -20.58
N ILE A 84 -10.57 6.61 -19.74
CA ILE A 84 -11.42 7.78 -19.93
C ILE A 84 -10.57 9.06 -19.91
N ASP A 85 -9.73 9.24 -18.89
CA ASP A 85 -8.87 10.41 -18.78
C ASP A 85 -7.88 10.51 -19.95
N ARG A 86 -7.32 9.37 -20.36
CA ARG A 86 -6.34 9.32 -21.45
C ARG A 86 -6.95 9.65 -22.83
N ASN A 87 -8.15 9.12 -23.12
CA ASN A 87 -8.71 9.18 -24.47
C ASN A 87 -9.75 10.30 -24.62
N PHE A 88 -10.40 10.73 -23.53
CA PHE A 88 -11.52 11.68 -23.56
C PHE A 88 -11.28 12.93 -22.69
N ARG A 89 -10.03 13.23 -22.34
CA ARG A 89 -9.71 14.45 -21.58
C ARG A 89 -10.20 15.71 -22.32
N GLY A 90 -11.11 16.46 -21.69
CA GLY A 90 -11.72 17.66 -22.27
C GLY A 90 -12.82 17.40 -23.31
N LYS A 91 -13.13 16.14 -23.63
CA LYS A 91 -14.09 15.73 -24.67
C LYS A 91 -15.34 15.09 -24.08
N ARG A 92 -16.03 15.82 -23.20
CA ARG A 92 -17.17 15.29 -22.47
C ARG A 92 -18.34 14.83 -23.37
N GLN A 93 -18.62 15.59 -24.45
CA GLN A 93 -19.70 15.23 -25.38
C GLN A 93 -19.39 13.93 -26.12
N GLU A 94 -18.18 13.82 -26.69
CA GLU A 94 -17.72 12.62 -27.37
C GLU A 94 -17.80 11.38 -26.47
N TYR A 95 -17.39 11.51 -25.18
CA TYR A 95 -17.52 10.43 -24.22
C TYR A 95 -18.99 10.08 -23.91
N SER A 96 -19.90 11.07 -23.86
CA SER A 96 -21.32 10.85 -23.65
C SER A 96 -21.96 10.02 -24.80
N GLU A 97 -21.55 10.30 -26.05
CA GLU A 97 -21.99 9.54 -27.21
C GLU A 97 -21.49 8.09 -27.19
N VAL A 98 -20.21 7.90 -26.80
CA VAL A 98 -19.65 6.56 -26.61
C VAL A 98 -20.41 5.78 -25.54
N LEU A 99 -20.76 6.39 -24.42
CA LEU A 99 -21.57 5.76 -23.38
C LEU A 99 -22.97 5.40 -23.87
N HIS A 100 -23.61 6.30 -24.62
CA HIS A 100 -24.94 6.05 -25.20
C HIS A 100 -24.91 4.85 -26.13
N THR A 101 -23.90 4.76 -27.00
CA THR A 101 -23.71 3.63 -27.91
C THR A 101 -23.46 2.34 -27.13
N LEU A 102 -22.61 2.39 -26.11
CA LEU A 102 -22.28 1.23 -25.25
C LEU A 102 -23.50 0.72 -24.49
N THR A 103 -24.36 1.61 -23.99
CA THR A 103 -25.59 1.22 -23.26
C THR A 103 -26.64 0.61 -24.20
N SER A 104 -26.57 0.87 -25.50
CA SER A 104 -27.44 0.27 -26.50
C SER A 104 -27.00 -1.13 -26.91
N ASP A 105 -25.78 -1.55 -26.56
CA ASP A 105 -25.26 -2.91 -26.78
C ASP A 105 -24.96 -3.62 -25.46
N PRO A 106 -25.89 -4.47 -24.96
CA PRO A 106 -25.70 -5.16 -23.67
C PRO A 106 -24.51 -6.11 -23.65
N VAL A 107 -24.09 -6.65 -24.80
CA VAL A 107 -22.98 -7.60 -24.88
C VAL A 107 -21.66 -6.86 -24.67
N GLU A 108 -21.45 -5.76 -25.39
CA GLU A 108 -20.27 -4.92 -25.26
C GLU A 108 -20.19 -4.26 -23.87
N LEU A 109 -21.32 -3.80 -23.34
CA LEU A 109 -21.40 -3.26 -21.99
C LEU A 109 -20.97 -4.29 -20.92
N THR A 110 -21.46 -5.53 -21.05
CA THR A 110 -21.13 -6.61 -20.12
C THR A 110 -19.64 -6.95 -20.19
N LYS A 111 -19.04 -6.92 -21.37
CA LYS A 111 -17.62 -7.16 -21.57
C LYS A 111 -16.78 -6.08 -20.90
N ASP A 112 -17.06 -4.79 -21.16
CA ASP A 112 -16.34 -3.68 -20.55
C ASP A 112 -16.47 -3.67 -19.02
N LEU A 113 -17.65 -4.04 -18.49
CA LEU A 113 -17.88 -4.19 -17.05
C LEU A 113 -17.07 -5.36 -16.46
N ALA A 114 -17.04 -6.51 -17.13
CA ALA A 114 -16.28 -7.67 -16.69
C ALA A 114 -14.78 -7.35 -16.61
N ASP A 115 -14.24 -6.69 -17.62
CA ASP A 115 -12.85 -6.25 -17.66
C ASP A 115 -12.54 -5.26 -16.54
N GLN A 116 -13.42 -4.29 -16.31
CA GLN A 116 -13.26 -3.32 -15.21
C GLN A 116 -13.28 -4.00 -13.84
N ILE A 117 -14.20 -4.95 -13.62
CA ILE A 117 -14.29 -5.73 -12.40
C ILE A 117 -13.00 -6.52 -12.19
N HIS A 118 -12.50 -7.18 -13.22
CA HIS A 118 -11.27 -7.98 -13.16
C HIS A 118 -10.04 -7.12 -12.77
N VAL A 119 -9.84 -5.99 -13.45
CA VAL A 119 -8.73 -5.06 -13.15
C VAL A 119 -8.81 -4.54 -11.72
N ASN A 120 -10.00 -4.10 -11.29
CA ASN A 120 -10.20 -3.60 -9.93
C ASN A 120 -9.99 -4.68 -8.86
N ALA A 121 -10.43 -5.92 -9.11
CA ALA A 121 -10.22 -7.05 -8.21
C ALA A 121 -8.72 -7.35 -8.05
N ARG A 122 -7.96 -7.33 -9.16
CA ARG A 122 -6.51 -7.50 -9.13
C ARG A 122 -5.81 -6.40 -8.34
N ILE A 123 -6.16 -5.12 -8.58
CA ILE A 123 -5.60 -3.99 -7.83
C ILE A 123 -5.90 -4.15 -6.34
N ALA A 124 -7.13 -4.48 -5.97
CA ALA A 124 -7.54 -4.70 -4.58
C ALA A 124 -6.74 -5.83 -3.91
N THR A 125 -6.56 -6.96 -4.60
CA THR A 125 -5.78 -8.12 -4.09
C THR A 125 -4.32 -7.76 -3.84
N VAL A 126 -3.68 -7.06 -4.77
CA VAL A 126 -2.27 -6.66 -4.61
C VAL A 126 -2.11 -5.66 -3.46
N LYS A 127 -3.01 -4.68 -3.34
CA LYS A 127 -3.01 -3.73 -2.21
C LYS A 127 -3.27 -4.43 -0.88
N ALA A 128 -4.23 -5.33 -0.81
CA ALA A 128 -4.54 -6.10 0.40
C ALA A 128 -3.34 -6.97 0.85
N THR A 129 -2.64 -7.58 -0.10
CA THR A 129 -1.44 -8.38 0.18
C THR A 129 -0.31 -7.49 0.72
N ALA A 130 -0.06 -6.34 0.11
CA ALA A 130 0.94 -5.40 0.59
C ALA A 130 0.60 -4.86 1.99
N ALA A 131 -0.66 -4.51 2.25
CA ALA A 131 -1.12 -4.09 3.57
C ALA A 131 -0.95 -5.18 4.63
N LYS A 132 -1.24 -6.45 4.29
CA LYS A 132 -1.01 -7.60 5.18
C LYS A 132 0.46 -7.73 5.58
N TRP A 133 1.38 -7.59 4.63
CA TRP A 133 2.80 -7.63 4.92
C TRP A 133 3.28 -6.42 5.71
N ALA A 134 2.78 -5.21 5.44
CA ALA A 134 3.07 -4.02 6.23
C ALA A 134 2.68 -4.20 7.70
N ILE A 135 1.49 -4.74 7.96
CA ILE A 135 1.03 -5.03 9.33
C ILE A 135 1.94 -6.07 10.01
N ARG A 136 2.31 -7.14 9.32
CA ARG A 136 3.20 -8.17 9.88
C ARG A 136 4.59 -7.62 10.21
N CYS A 137 5.16 -6.82 9.33
CA CYS A 137 6.44 -6.15 9.58
C CYS A 137 6.34 -5.17 10.75
N ALA A 138 5.24 -4.39 10.86
CA ALA A 138 5.03 -3.49 11.98
C ALA A 138 4.95 -4.24 13.32
N LEU A 139 4.24 -5.38 13.37
CA LEU A 139 4.18 -6.22 14.57
C LEU A 139 5.55 -6.80 14.94
N ALA A 140 6.32 -7.30 13.97
CA ALA A 140 7.67 -7.79 14.18
C ALA A 140 8.59 -6.68 14.69
N THR A 141 8.47 -5.47 14.15
CA THR A 141 9.21 -4.27 14.61
C THR A 141 8.86 -3.96 16.06
N GLY A 142 7.58 -3.94 16.41
CA GLY A 142 7.13 -3.70 17.78
C GLY A 142 7.69 -4.73 18.76
N ALA A 143 7.70 -6.01 18.40
CA ALA A 143 8.29 -7.07 19.21
C ALA A 143 9.82 -6.88 19.38
N ALA A 144 10.51 -6.53 18.30
CA ALA A 144 11.96 -6.24 18.35
C ALA A 144 12.30 -5.04 19.25
N ILE A 145 11.48 -3.98 19.20
CA ILE A 145 11.63 -2.80 20.09
C ILE A 145 11.38 -3.20 21.55
N ALA A 146 10.39 -4.05 21.83
CA ALA A 146 10.14 -4.54 23.19
C ALA A 146 11.34 -5.33 23.72
N VAL A 147 11.96 -6.18 22.92
CA VAL A 147 13.21 -6.88 23.29
C VAL A 147 14.34 -5.90 23.55
N LEU A 148 14.49 -4.90 22.66
CA LEU A 148 15.51 -3.85 22.83
C LEU A 148 15.31 -3.09 24.16
N ALA A 149 14.07 -2.71 24.48
CA ALA A 149 13.73 -2.03 25.72
C ALA A 149 14.04 -2.89 26.97
N LEU A 150 13.78 -4.22 26.91
CA LEU A 150 14.14 -5.14 27.97
C LEU A 150 15.65 -5.23 28.17
N VAL A 151 16.42 -5.31 27.09
CA VAL A 151 17.90 -5.32 27.16
C VAL A 151 18.42 -4.06 27.81
N VAL A 152 17.91 -2.89 27.41
CA VAL A 152 18.25 -1.59 28.02
C VAL A 152 17.88 -1.55 29.50
N GLY A 153 16.67 -2.00 29.86
CA GLY A 153 16.18 -2.01 31.24
C GLY A 153 17.03 -2.89 32.16
N ILE A 154 17.37 -4.11 31.73
CA ILE A 154 18.19 -5.05 32.52
C ILE A 154 19.63 -4.56 32.70
N THR A 155 20.18 -3.89 31.68
CA THR A 155 21.58 -3.42 31.73
C THR A 155 21.73 -2.15 32.55
N ASN A 156 20.67 -1.35 32.71
CA ASN A 156 20.68 -0.12 33.51
C ASN A 156 20.21 -0.33 34.96
N SER A 157 19.82 -1.54 35.34
CA SER A 157 19.48 -1.94 36.71
C SER A 157 20.70 -2.46 37.45
#